data_a2b8eb4ee775557db01cfb66348aaee5
#
_entry.id   a2b8eb4ee775557db01cfb66348aaee5
#
_cell.length_a   1.000
_cell.length_b   1.000
_cell.length_c   1.000
_cell.angle_alpha   90.00
_cell.angle_beta   90.00
_cell.angle_gamma   90.00
#
_symmetry.space_group_name_H-M   'P 1'
#
loop_
_entity.id
_entity.type
_entity.pdbx_description
1 polymer ?
#
loop_
_entity_poly.entity_id
_entity_poly.type
_entity_poly.pdbx_seq_one_letter_code
_entity_poly.pdbx_strand_id
1 'polypeptide(L)'
;MNANDAAALIAGALPPSGGPRAATRVWADLGAGAGTFTEALAGLLGPGARLYAVDRERRAIAALERLAASARSAATIIPRLGDFAERDGWQGLDLPPLDGVLLANALHFVSAADQATVLARIVARLTPGGRLVVVEYEGRGPSPWVPAPVSLARLRAILPAGVGALREVGRRPSAYGGMIYAAVAERGAT
;
A
#
# COMPACT_ATOMS: atom_id res chain seq x y z
N MET A 1 -13.00 -8.74 -4.81
CA MET A 1 -11.83 -8.54 -5.68
C MET A 1 -10.88 -9.69 -5.45
N ASN A 2 -10.36 -10.31 -6.48
CA ASN A 2 -9.31 -11.32 -6.39
C ASN A 2 -7.92 -10.71 -6.67
N ALA A 3 -6.84 -11.50 -6.51
CA ALA A 3 -5.47 -11.01 -6.68
C ALA A 3 -5.16 -10.54 -8.12
N ASN A 4 -5.74 -11.18 -9.15
CA ASN A 4 -5.54 -10.75 -10.54
C ASN A 4 -6.18 -9.38 -10.81
N ASP A 5 -7.38 -9.16 -10.29
CA ASP A 5 -8.06 -7.87 -10.37
C ASP A 5 -7.26 -6.76 -9.65
N ALA A 6 -6.72 -7.09 -8.46
CA ALA A 6 -5.89 -6.18 -7.70
C ALA A 6 -4.58 -5.87 -8.43
N ALA A 7 -3.93 -6.87 -9.02
CA ALA A 7 -2.73 -6.71 -9.82
C ALA A 7 -2.98 -5.79 -11.03
N ALA A 8 -4.05 -6.01 -11.78
CA ALA A 8 -4.41 -5.15 -12.92
C ALA A 8 -4.64 -3.70 -12.50
N LEU A 9 -5.24 -3.47 -11.31
CA LEU A 9 -5.52 -2.15 -10.79
C LEU A 9 -4.25 -1.36 -10.42
N ILE A 10 -3.23 -2.04 -9.85
CA ILE A 10 -2.01 -1.38 -9.34
C ILE A 10 -0.79 -1.52 -10.27
N ALA A 11 -0.85 -2.29 -11.35
CA ALA A 11 0.30 -2.55 -12.23
C ALA A 11 1.00 -1.27 -12.73
N GLY A 12 0.23 -0.25 -13.10
CA GLY A 12 0.75 1.03 -13.55
C GLY A 12 1.46 1.87 -12.47
N ALA A 13 1.39 1.45 -11.20
CA ALA A 13 2.06 2.12 -10.09
C ALA A 13 3.50 1.63 -9.90
N LEU A 14 3.85 0.45 -10.42
CA LEU A 14 5.17 -0.13 -10.21
C LEU A 14 6.20 0.44 -11.20
N PRO A 15 7.48 0.51 -10.80
CA PRO A 15 8.53 0.87 -11.74
C PRO A 15 8.68 -0.20 -12.82
N PRO A 16 9.13 0.16 -14.04
CA PRO A 16 9.38 -0.80 -15.11
C PRO A 16 10.24 -1.97 -14.64
N SER A 17 9.93 -3.18 -15.12
CA SER A 17 10.73 -4.37 -14.89
C SER A 17 12.10 -4.20 -15.56
N GLY A 18 13.19 -4.62 -14.90
CA GLY A 18 14.54 -4.66 -15.50
C GLY A 18 15.47 -3.50 -15.15
N GLY A 19 15.09 -2.58 -14.26
CA GLY A 19 16.03 -1.57 -13.74
C GLY A 19 17.07 -2.18 -12.78
N PRO A 20 18.20 -1.49 -12.50
CA PRO A 20 19.31 -2.01 -11.68
C PRO A 20 18.93 -2.41 -10.24
N ARG A 21 17.76 -1.99 -9.74
CA ARG A 21 17.20 -2.37 -8.44
C ARG A 21 16.05 -3.37 -8.51
N ALA A 22 15.77 -3.96 -9.68
CA ALA A 22 14.60 -4.85 -9.85
C ALA A 22 14.63 -6.07 -8.91
N ALA A 23 15.79 -6.65 -8.69
CA ALA A 23 15.97 -7.89 -7.94
C ALA A 23 16.03 -7.73 -6.40
N THR A 24 16.12 -6.52 -5.88
CA THR A 24 16.29 -6.25 -4.43
C THR A 24 15.26 -5.29 -3.86
N ARG A 25 14.12 -5.16 -4.52
CA ARG A 25 13.06 -4.22 -4.10
C ARG A 25 12.51 -4.60 -2.74
N VAL A 26 12.39 -3.61 -1.88
CA VAL A 26 11.80 -3.74 -0.55
C VAL A 26 10.53 -2.91 -0.49
N TRP A 27 9.41 -3.58 -0.32
CA TRP A 27 8.10 -2.94 -0.27
C TRP A 27 7.37 -3.27 1.03
N ALA A 28 6.40 -2.42 1.39
CA ALA A 28 5.45 -2.72 2.44
C ALA A 28 4.00 -2.57 1.92
N ASP A 29 3.13 -3.50 2.34
CA ASP A 29 1.68 -3.41 2.22
C ASP A 29 1.14 -3.13 3.62
N LEU A 30 0.62 -1.91 3.85
CA LEU A 30 0.21 -1.42 5.15
C LEU A 30 -1.31 -1.50 5.29
N GLY A 31 -1.78 -2.28 6.26
CA GLY A 31 -3.18 -2.69 6.38
C GLY A 31 -3.52 -3.80 5.40
N ALA A 32 -2.65 -4.80 5.32
CA ALA A 32 -2.68 -5.87 4.32
C ALA A 32 -3.92 -6.77 4.38
N GLY A 33 -4.62 -6.80 5.51
CA GLY A 33 -5.83 -7.59 5.69
C GLY A 33 -5.62 -9.07 5.39
N ALA A 34 -6.51 -9.65 4.60
CA ALA A 34 -6.42 -11.07 4.20
C ALA A 34 -5.38 -11.36 3.11
N GLY A 35 -4.65 -10.35 2.61
CA GLY A 35 -3.53 -10.51 1.69
C GLY A 35 -3.86 -10.46 0.20
N THR A 36 -5.05 -10.03 -0.20
CA THR A 36 -5.41 -9.93 -1.63
C THR A 36 -4.47 -9.01 -2.41
N PHE A 37 -4.20 -7.83 -1.88
CA PHE A 37 -3.25 -6.89 -2.49
C PHE A 37 -1.80 -7.30 -2.25
N THR A 38 -1.49 -7.94 -1.13
CA THR A 38 -0.18 -8.52 -0.86
C THR A 38 0.19 -9.56 -1.92
N GLU A 39 -0.71 -10.51 -2.24
CA GLU A 39 -0.51 -11.52 -3.29
C GLU A 39 -0.30 -10.87 -4.65
N ALA A 40 -1.15 -9.90 -5.01
CA ALA A 40 -1.06 -9.15 -6.25
C ALA A 40 0.29 -8.42 -6.39
N LEU A 41 0.68 -7.69 -5.34
CA LEU A 41 1.93 -6.93 -5.31
C LEU A 41 3.15 -7.84 -5.35
N ALA A 42 3.14 -8.96 -4.62
CA ALA A 42 4.20 -9.95 -4.64
C ALA A 42 4.41 -10.54 -6.04
N GLY A 43 3.32 -10.84 -6.76
CA GLY A 43 3.37 -11.28 -8.15
C GLY A 43 3.99 -10.26 -9.10
N LEU A 44 3.62 -8.98 -8.94
CA LEU A 44 4.12 -7.88 -9.77
C LEU A 44 5.58 -7.51 -9.47
N LEU A 45 6.01 -7.63 -8.21
CA LEU A 45 7.40 -7.37 -7.80
C LEU A 45 8.36 -8.45 -8.30
N GLY A 46 7.91 -9.70 -8.32
CA GLY A 46 8.68 -10.82 -8.82
C GLY A 46 9.75 -11.35 -7.87
N PRO A 47 10.56 -12.33 -8.36
CA PRO A 47 11.58 -12.99 -7.55
C PRO A 47 12.65 -12.04 -7.02
N GLY A 48 13.14 -12.32 -5.80
CA GLY A 48 14.17 -11.54 -5.12
C GLY A 48 13.64 -10.30 -4.38
N ALA A 49 12.40 -9.86 -4.62
CA ALA A 49 11.79 -8.79 -3.85
C ALA A 49 11.36 -9.25 -2.45
N ARG A 50 11.38 -8.33 -1.49
CA ARG A 50 10.86 -8.50 -0.14
C ARG A 50 9.64 -7.63 0.08
N LEU A 51 8.55 -8.22 0.55
CA LEU A 51 7.28 -7.54 0.80
C LEU A 51 6.87 -7.72 2.27
N TYR A 52 6.98 -6.67 3.05
CA TYR A 52 6.49 -6.62 4.41
C TYR A 52 4.97 -6.41 4.39
N ALA A 53 4.22 -7.40 4.87
CA ALA A 53 2.77 -7.34 4.95
C ALA A 53 2.37 -7.01 6.39
N VAL A 54 1.94 -5.77 6.63
CA VAL A 54 1.69 -5.24 7.97
C VAL A 54 0.20 -5.17 8.22
N ASP A 55 -0.25 -5.71 9.35
CA ASP A 55 -1.62 -5.53 9.81
C ASP A 55 -1.69 -5.56 11.35
N ARG A 56 -2.65 -4.86 11.93
CA ARG A 56 -2.86 -4.83 13.38
C ARG A 56 -3.67 -6.03 13.90
N GLU A 57 -4.38 -6.71 13.03
CA GLU A 57 -5.27 -7.81 13.39
C GLU A 57 -4.52 -9.15 13.33
N ARG A 58 -4.44 -9.88 14.45
CA ARG A 58 -3.79 -11.21 14.50
C ARG A 58 -4.35 -12.22 13.50
N ARG A 59 -5.67 -12.15 13.20
CA ARG A 59 -6.30 -13.00 12.20
C ARG A 59 -5.79 -12.70 10.77
N ALA A 60 -5.49 -11.44 10.48
CA ALA A 60 -4.87 -11.03 9.21
C ALA A 60 -3.46 -11.60 9.11
N ILE A 61 -2.66 -11.48 10.18
CA ILE A 61 -1.31 -12.05 10.22
C ILE A 61 -1.33 -13.56 9.96
N ALA A 62 -2.23 -14.32 10.58
CA ALA A 62 -2.36 -15.75 10.32
C ALA A 62 -2.73 -16.07 8.86
N ALA A 63 -3.48 -15.20 8.17
CA ALA A 63 -3.76 -15.34 6.73
C ALA A 63 -2.52 -15.02 5.88
N LEU A 64 -1.78 -13.98 6.23
CA LEU A 64 -0.55 -13.57 5.56
C LEU A 64 0.57 -14.61 5.73
N GLU A 65 0.67 -15.28 6.88
CA GLU A 65 1.61 -16.38 7.11
C GLU A 65 1.30 -17.58 6.19
N ARG A 66 0.02 -17.93 6.04
CA ARG A 66 -0.39 -18.97 5.08
C ARG A 66 -0.07 -18.58 3.63
N LEU A 67 -0.30 -17.31 3.28
CA LEU A 67 0.05 -16.78 1.97
C LEU A 67 1.57 -16.85 1.73
N ALA A 68 2.37 -16.43 2.70
CA ALA A 68 3.83 -16.47 2.64
C ALA A 68 4.38 -17.91 2.49
N ALA A 69 3.74 -18.89 3.14
CA ALA A 69 4.12 -20.29 3.03
C ALA A 69 3.66 -20.94 1.70
N SER A 70 2.78 -20.29 0.95
CA SER A 70 2.30 -20.83 -0.32
C SER A 70 3.34 -20.66 -1.42
N ALA A 71 3.51 -21.68 -2.28
CA ALA A 71 4.42 -21.63 -3.44
C ALA A 71 3.98 -20.62 -4.55
N ARG A 72 2.90 -19.88 -4.33
CA ARG A 72 2.32 -18.94 -5.29
C ARG A 72 3.00 -17.58 -5.30
N SER A 73 3.75 -17.24 -4.24
CA SER A 73 4.38 -15.92 -4.13
C SER A 73 5.73 -15.89 -4.85
N ALA A 74 5.87 -15.00 -5.82
CA ALA A 74 7.15 -14.78 -6.49
C ALA A 74 8.13 -13.95 -5.61
N ALA A 75 7.61 -13.01 -4.80
CA ALA A 75 8.40 -12.26 -3.82
C ALA A 75 8.35 -12.93 -2.44
N THR A 76 9.36 -12.67 -1.60
CA THR A 76 9.35 -13.09 -0.20
C THR A 76 8.38 -12.22 0.60
N ILE A 77 7.27 -12.80 1.06
CA ILE A 77 6.30 -12.12 1.93
C ILE A 77 6.73 -12.28 3.38
N ILE A 78 6.76 -11.16 4.13
CA ILE A 78 7.20 -11.10 5.52
C ILE A 78 6.07 -10.47 6.36
N PRO A 79 5.19 -11.26 6.99
CA PRO A 79 4.13 -10.74 7.84
C PRO A 79 4.68 -9.99 9.06
N ARG A 80 4.02 -8.89 9.45
CA ARG A 80 4.36 -8.09 10.64
C ARG A 80 3.09 -7.64 11.35
N LEU A 81 2.96 -7.97 12.63
CA LEU A 81 1.87 -7.46 13.47
C LEU A 81 2.22 -6.03 13.91
N GLY A 82 1.35 -5.07 13.60
CA GLY A 82 1.50 -3.69 14.05
C GLY A 82 0.52 -2.75 13.35
N ASP A 83 0.33 -1.57 13.93
CA ASP A 83 -0.53 -0.53 13.39
C ASP A 83 0.31 0.61 12.78
N PHE A 84 0.23 0.76 11.47
CA PHE A 84 0.95 1.81 10.75
C PHE A 84 0.43 3.23 11.08
N ALA A 85 -0.78 3.34 11.60
CA ALA A 85 -1.38 4.61 11.97
C ALA A 85 -0.87 5.13 13.32
N GLU A 86 -0.45 4.25 14.22
CA GLU A 86 0.09 4.63 15.52
C GLU A 86 1.47 5.27 15.41
N ARG A 87 1.74 6.27 16.28
CA ARG A 87 3.01 7.00 16.29
C ARG A 87 4.19 6.08 16.57
N ASP A 88 4.04 5.19 17.53
CA ASP A 88 5.08 4.27 17.98
C ASP A 88 4.99 2.89 17.28
N GLY A 89 3.92 2.67 16.50
CA GLY A 89 3.69 1.42 15.78
C GLY A 89 4.81 1.03 14.80
N TRP A 90 5.57 2.02 14.34
CA TRP A 90 6.70 1.81 13.44
C TRP A 90 7.97 1.28 14.12
N GLN A 91 8.15 1.54 15.42
CA GLN A 91 9.36 1.11 16.15
C GLN A 91 9.42 -0.41 16.29
N GLY A 92 8.25 -1.07 16.46
CA GLY A 92 8.16 -2.52 16.58
C GLY A 92 8.12 -3.28 15.24
N LEU A 93 7.96 -2.57 14.10
CA LEU A 93 7.84 -3.21 12.80
C LEU A 93 9.18 -3.62 12.18
N ASP A 94 10.28 -3.03 12.64
CA ASP A 94 11.66 -3.29 12.14
C ASP A 94 11.72 -3.30 10.60
N LEU A 95 11.16 -2.25 9.98
CA LEU A 95 11.14 -2.11 8.52
C LEU A 95 12.39 -1.37 8.05
N PRO A 96 13.13 -1.92 7.07
CA PRO A 96 14.24 -1.21 6.42
C PRO A 96 13.70 -0.02 5.59
N PRO A 97 14.59 0.81 5.02
CA PRO A 97 14.18 1.77 4.00
C PRO A 97 13.42 1.08 2.87
N LEU A 98 12.33 1.69 2.40
CA LEU A 98 11.37 1.07 1.48
C LEU A 98 11.48 1.68 0.08
N ASP A 99 11.50 0.84 -0.95
CA ASP A 99 11.39 1.27 -2.35
C ASP A 99 9.94 1.56 -2.75
N GLY A 100 8.99 1.09 -1.94
CA GLY A 100 7.59 1.43 -2.11
C GLY A 100 6.72 1.00 -0.95
N VAL A 101 5.58 1.67 -0.86
CA VAL A 101 4.51 1.38 0.09
C VAL A 101 3.19 1.32 -0.66
N LEU A 102 2.41 0.31 -0.36
CA LEU A 102 1.01 0.18 -0.75
C LEU A 102 0.11 0.40 0.48
N LEU A 103 -0.92 1.23 0.31
CA LEU A 103 -2.06 1.38 1.18
C LEU A 103 -3.31 1.04 0.39
N ALA A 104 -3.85 -0.15 0.57
CA ALA A 104 -5.02 -0.59 -0.18
C ALA A 104 -6.25 -0.73 0.72
N ASN A 105 -7.21 0.19 0.59
CA ASN A 105 -8.40 0.28 1.45
C ASN A 105 -8.05 0.33 2.94
N ALA A 106 -6.99 1.02 3.28
CA ALA A 106 -6.44 1.08 4.63
C ALA A 106 -6.42 2.51 5.21
N LEU A 107 -6.18 3.52 4.36
CA LEU A 107 -6.05 4.90 4.80
C LEU A 107 -7.38 5.49 5.33
N HIS A 108 -8.51 5.03 4.82
CA HIS A 108 -9.83 5.48 5.29
C HIS A 108 -10.17 5.01 6.72
N PHE A 109 -9.41 4.10 7.32
CA PHE A 109 -9.54 3.76 8.75
C PHE A 109 -8.76 4.71 9.66
N VAL A 110 -7.88 5.54 9.11
CA VAL A 110 -7.23 6.65 9.81
C VAL A 110 -8.17 7.83 9.87
N SER A 111 -8.26 8.51 11.04
CA SER A 111 -9.11 9.70 11.16
C SER A 111 -8.78 10.75 10.10
N ALA A 112 -9.76 11.48 9.62
CA ALA A 112 -9.53 12.53 8.62
C ALA A 112 -8.48 13.56 9.05
N ALA A 113 -8.37 13.83 10.37
CA ALA A 113 -7.39 14.76 10.92
C ALA A 113 -5.96 14.20 10.86
N ASP A 114 -5.79 12.89 10.99
CA ASP A 114 -4.48 12.25 11.10
C ASP A 114 -3.92 11.76 9.76
N GLN A 115 -4.75 11.62 8.72
CA GLN A 115 -4.35 11.07 7.42
C GLN A 115 -3.09 11.74 6.85
N ALA A 116 -3.01 13.08 6.89
CA ALA A 116 -1.84 13.82 6.38
C ALA A 116 -0.57 13.50 7.18
N THR A 117 -0.67 13.44 8.51
CA THR A 117 0.45 13.11 9.40
C THR A 117 0.93 11.67 9.19
N VAL A 118 0.00 10.73 9.03
CA VAL A 118 0.31 9.32 8.75
C VAL A 118 1.02 9.18 7.40
N LEU A 119 0.52 9.84 6.34
CA LEU A 119 1.18 9.85 5.03
C LEU A 119 2.59 10.45 5.09
N ALA A 120 2.80 11.52 5.84
CA ALA A 120 4.13 12.13 6.01
C ALA A 120 5.12 11.14 6.65
N ARG A 121 4.69 10.39 7.68
CA ARG A 121 5.51 9.35 8.32
C ARG A 121 5.84 8.21 7.36
N ILE A 122 4.88 7.78 6.56
CA ILE A 122 5.08 6.73 5.55
C ILE A 122 6.09 7.18 4.50
N VAL A 123 5.92 8.38 3.94
CA VAL A 123 6.82 8.93 2.92
C VAL A 123 8.24 9.10 3.44
N ALA A 124 8.42 9.45 4.72
CA ALA A 124 9.75 9.55 5.34
C ALA A 124 10.51 8.21 5.34
N ARG A 125 9.83 7.06 5.24
CA ARG A 125 10.42 5.72 5.16
C ARG A 125 10.78 5.26 3.74
N LEU A 126 10.28 5.97 2.72
CA LEU A 126 10.64 5.67 1.35
C LEU A 126 12.09 6.07 1.06
N THR A 127 12.76 5.30 0.24
CA THR A 127 14.04 5.70 -0.38
C THR A 127 13.80 6.85 -1.38
N PRO A 128 14.81 7.65 -1.75
CA PRO A 128 14.70 8.57 -2.89
C PRO A 128 14.23 7.82 -4.15
N GLY A 129 13.20 8.34 -4.83
CA GLY A 129 12.52 7.66 -5.94
C GLY A 129 11.57 6.53 -5.53
N GLY A 130 11.41 6.28 -4.23
CA GLY A 130 10.46 5.31 -3.70
C GLY A 130 9.00 5.74 -3.93
N ARG A 131 8.10 4.79 -4.00
CA ARG A 131 6.72 5.01 -4.44
C ARG A 131 5.71 4.83 -3.31
N LEU A 132 4.82 5.81 -3.17
CA LEU A 132 3.59 5.71 -2.39
C LEU A 132 2.46 5.33 -3.35
N VAL A 133 1.86 4.16 -3.15
CA VAL A 133 0.70 3.68 -3.90
C VAL A 133 -0.50 3.64 -2.97
N VAL A 134 -1.58 4.29 -3.36
CA VAL A 134 -2.82 4.32 -2.57
C VAL A 134 -3.97 3.81 -3.43
N VAL A 135 -4.72 2.87 -2.88
CA VAL A 135 -5.97 2.35 -3.47
C VAL A 135 -7.10 2.68 -2.52
N GLU A 136 -8.10 3.44 -3.00
CA GLU A 136 -9.22 3.89 -2.17
C GLU A 136 -10.51 4.04 -2.97
N TYR A 137 -11.61 4.26 -2.26
CA TYR A 137 -12.92 4.46 -2.87
C TYR A 137 -13.11 5.90 -3.33
N GLU A 138 -13.68 6.06 -4.53
CA GLU A 138 -14.11 7.34 -5.06
C GLU A 138 -15.63 7.46 -4.98
N GLY A 139 -16.12 8.65 -4.57
CA GLY A 139 -17.55 8.95 -4.54
C GLY A 139 -18.34 8.27 -3.41
N ARG A 140 -17.67 7.76 -2.37
CA ARG A 140 -18.32 7.20 -1.17
C ARG A 140 -18.34 8.22 -0.03
N GLY A 141 -19.49 8.31 0.64
CA GLY A 141 -19.61 8.98 1.93
C GLY A 141 -19.11 8.11 3.09
N PRO A 142 -18.97 8.72 4.30
CA PRO A 142 -18.62 7.99 5.50
C PRO A 142 -19.59 6.83 5.80
N SER A 143 -19.05 5.71 6.25
CA SER A 143 -19.80 4.53 6.67
C SER A 143 -18.98 3.73 7.69
N PRO A 144 -19.55 2.76 8.41
CA PRO A 144 -18.78 1.89 9.31
C PRO A 144 -17.61 1.16 8.62
N TRP A 145 -17.72 0.91 7.33
CA TRP A 145 -16.69 0.22 6.52
C TRP A 145 -15.70 1.18 5.85
N VAL A 146 -16.04 2.47 5.77
CA VAL A 146 -15.19 3.53 5.21
C VAL A 146 -15.38 4.77 6.09
N PRO A 147 -14.82 4.80 7.31
CA PRO A 147 -15.12 5.85 8.29
C PRO A 147 -14.69 7.25 7.85
N ALA A 148 -13.53 7.38 7.23
CA ALA A 148 -12.96 8.63 6.77
C ALA A 148 -12.54 8.53 5.29
N PRO A 149 -13.50 8.63 4.34
CA PRO A 149 -13.26 8.42 2.92
C PRO A 149 -12.13 9.29 2.35
N VAL A 150 -11.33 8.70 1.47
CA VAL A 150 -10.20 9.37 0.82
C VAL A 150 -10.45 9.40 -0.69
N SER A 151 -11.14 10.43 -1.16
CA SER A 151 -11.27 10.68 -2.61
C SER A 151 -9.92 11.04 -3.22
N LEU A 152 -9.77 10.90 -4.54
CA LEU A 152 -8.55 11.29 -5.25
C LEU A 152 -8.22 12.77 -5.04
N ALA A 153 -9.23 13.64 -4.98
CA ALA A 153 -9.07 15.07 -4.68
C ALA A 153 -8.54 15.28 -3.27
N ARG A 154 -9.11 14.57 -2.26
CA ARG A 154 -8.61 14.64 -0.90
C ARG A 154 -7.19 14.11 -0.80
N LEU A 155 -6.88 12.97 -1.42
CA LEU A 155 -5.52 12.43 -1.39
C LEU A 155 -4.50 13.44 -1.93
N ARG A 156 -4.81 14.15 -3.03
CA ARG A 156 -3.96 15.24 -3.55
C ARG A 156 -3.75 16.35 -2.53
N ALA A 157 -4.80 16.73 -1.81
CA ALA A 157 -4.74 17.82 -0.84
C ALA A 157 -3.93 17.50 0.43
N ILE A 158 -3.81 16.21 0.78
CA ILE A 158 -3.12 15.76 2.00
C ILE A 158 -1.76 15.11 1.73
N LEU A 159 -1.30 15.07 0.48
CA LEU A 159 0.04 14.59 0.17
C LEU A 159 1.10 15.45 0.88
N PRO A 160 2.08 14.82 1.54
CA PRO A 160 3.15 15.55 2.20
C PRO A 160 4.09 16.22 1.18
N ALA A 161 4.81 17.26 1.62
CA ALA A 161 5.91 17.81 0.85
C ALA A 161 6.98 16.73 0.58
N GLY A 162 7.72 16.87 -0.51
CA GLY A 162 8.79 15.95 -0.90
C GLY A 162 8.35 14.75 -1.73
N VAL A 163 7.05 14.67 -2.09
CA VAL A 163 6.57 13.74 -3.13
C VAL A 163 6.14 14.52 -4.37
N GLY A 164 6.32 13.90 -5.52
CA GLY A 164 5.88 14.42 -6.82
C GLY A 164 4.37 14.40 -6.99
N ALA A 165 3.91 14.81 -8.17
CA ALA A 165 2.48 14.85 -8.49
C ALA A 165 1.82 13.46 -8.39
N LEU A 166 0.65 13.42 -7.77
CA LEU A 166 -0.18 12.22 -7.70
C LEU A 166 -0.72 11.88 -9.10
N ARG A 167 -0.43 10.68 -9.57
CA ARG A 167 -0.92 10.14 -10.84
C ARG A 167 -1.87 8.98 -10.59
N GLU A 168 -3.09 9.06 -11.10
CA GLU A 168 -4.00 7.91 -11.14
C GLU A 168 -3.49 6.89 -12.16
N VAL A 169 -3.46 5.61 -11.77
CA VAL A 169 -2.90 4.52 -12.57
C VAL A 169 -3.87 3.39 -12.85
N GLY A 170 -5.00 3.39 -12.16
CA GLY A 170 -6.06 2.41 -12.36
C GLY A 170 -7.37 2.86 -11.74
N ARG A 171 -8.48 2.43 -12.34
CA ARG A 171 -9.84 2.67 -11.84
C ARG A 171 -10.75 1.54 -12.27
N ARG A 172 -11.66 1.14 -11.38
CA ARG A 172 -12.66 0.11 -11.68
C ARG A 172 -13.90 0.29 -10.81
N PRO A 173 -15.06 -0.28 -11.22
CA PRO A 173 -16.23 -0.37 -10.34
C PRO A 173 -15.93 -1.19 -9.09
N SER A 174 -16.44 -0.73 -7.95
CA SER A 174 -16.39 -1.48 -6.69
C SER A 174 -17.60 -2.42 -6.59
N ALA A 175 -17.40 -3.63 -6.10
CA ALA A 175 -18.49 -4.56 -5.79
C ALA A 175 -19.43 -4.03 -4.69
N TYR A 176 -18.99 -3.02 -3.94
CA TYR A 176 -19.74 -2.38 -2.86
C TYR A 176 -20.33 -1.02 -3.26
N GLY A 177 -20.44 -0.74 -4.57
CA GLY A 177 -20.88 0.53 -5.14
C GLY A 177 -19.77 1.58 -5.25
N GLY A 178 -19.98 2.55 -6.16
CA GLY A 178 -18.97 3.56 -6.50
C GLY A 178 -17.79 2.99 -7.29
N MET A 179 -16.72 3.74 -7.30
CA MET A 179 -15.47 3.37 -7.98
C MET A 179 -14.36 3.13 -6.94
N ILE A 180 -13.39 2.32 -7.30
CA ILE A 180 -12.12 2.19 -6.60
C ILE A 180 -11.03 2.68 -7.56
N TYR A 181 -10.11 3.51 -7.06
CA TYR A 181 -8.97 4.02 -7.81
C TYR A 181 -7.66 3.52 -7.23
N ALA A 182 -6.63 3.47 -8.06
CA ALA A 182 -5.25 3.35 -7.64
C ALA A 182 -4.48 4.58 -8.11
N ALA A 183 -3.70 5.17 -7.22
CA ALA A 183 -2.87 6.33 -7.52
C ALA A 183 -1.47 6.16 -6.95
N VAL A 184 -0.48 6.76 -7.61
CA VAL A 184 0.93 6.72 -7.21
C VAL A 184 1.53 8.12 -7.14
N ALA A 185 2.34 8.35 -6.13
CA ALA A 185 3.26 9.48 -6.04
C ALA A 185 4.67 8.95 -5.73
N GLU A 186 5.70 9.64 -6.22
CA GLU A 186 7.11 9.24 -6.07
C GLU A 186 7.83 10.20 -5.14
N ARG A 187 8.60 9.69 -4.18
CA ARG A 187 9.43 10.52 -3.32
C ARG A 187 10.53 11.18 -4.14
N GLY A 188 10.71 12.49 -3.98
CA GLY A 188 11.78 13.24 -4.61
C GLY A 188 13.19 12.71 -4.28
N ALA A 189 14.17 13.12 -5.08
CA ALA A 189 15.56 12.65 -4.97
C ALA A 189 16.35 13.32 -3.83
N THR A 190 15.74 14.28 -3.12
CA THR A 190 16.36 15.01 -1.99
C THR A 190 15.86 14.51 -0.67
#